data_b71373560f8aef7c0f9ce7d8d3996c2b
#
_entry.id   b71373560f8aef7c0f9ce7d8d3996c2b
#
_cell.length_a   1.000
_cell.length_b   1.000
_cell.length_c   1.000
_cell.angle_alpha   90.00
_cell.angle_beta   90.00
_cell.angle_gamma   90.00
#
_symmetry.space_group_name_H-M   'P 1'
#
loop_
_entity.id
_entity.type
_entity.pdbx_description
1 polymer ?
#
loop_
_entity_poly.entity_id
_entity_poly.type
_entity_poly.pdbx_seq_one_letter_code
_entity_poly.pdbx_strand_id
1 'polypeptide(L)'
;MKIALIQQHATKDKSANVARGLAALETAAGNGAELACFAELAFEWFYPQHRADSGFRDLAEPIDGSTVTAFQEKAQQLGIVTVINLYERDGEHTYDSSPVIDADGSLLGVTRMIHITEYPCFHEQGYYTPGDKGAPVFRTRAGNIGVSICYDRHFPEYMRALEIGRAHV
;
A
#
# COMPACT_ATOMS: atom_id res chain seq x y z
N MET A 1 14.76 -15.28 -1.55
CA MET A 1 14.15 -14.03 -1.03
C MET A 1 13.43 -14.30 0.27
N LYS A 2 13.68 -13.50 1.30
CA LYS A 2 12.96 -13.54 2.58
C LYS A 2 11.98 -12.35 2.63
N ILE A 3 10.70 -12.65 2.84
CA ILE A 3 9.63 -11.64 2.86
C ILE A 3 9.12 -11.49 4.29
N ALA A 4 8.92 -10.26 4.73
CA ALA A 4 8.23 -9.93 5.96
C ALA A 4 6.80 -9.43 5.63
N LEU A 5 5.79 -10.12 6.12
CA LEU A 5 4.41 -9.64 6.11
C LEU A 5 4.15 -8.93 7.43
N ILE A 6 3.92 -7.62 7.35
CA ILE A 6 3.75 -6.78 8.53
C ILE A 6 2.27 -6.50 8.76
N GLN A 7 1.76 -7.05 9.84
CA GLN A 7 0.41 -6.78 10.31
C GLN A 7 0.47 -6.06 11.64
N GLN A 8 -0.16 -4.90 11.73
CA GLN A 8 -0.16 -4.08 12.95
C GLN A 8 -1.58 -3.60 13.29
N HIS A 9 -1.78 -3.28 14.55
CA HIS A 9 -3.00 -2.62 14.98
C HIS A 9 -2.93 -1.14 14.63
N ALA A 10 -3.92 -0.66 13.86
CA ALA A 10 -4.06 0.75 13.52
C ALA A 10 -5.10 1.43 14.43
N THR A 11 -4.74 2.62 14.90
CA THR A 11 -5.59 3.50 15.71
C THR A 11 -5.97 4.75 14.91
N LYS A 12 -6.77 5.64 15.50
CA LYS A 12 -7.08 6.96 14.88
C LYS A 12 -5.88 7.92 14.86
N ASP A 13 -4.80 7.61 15.58
CA ASP A 13 -3.56 8.37 15.56
C ASP A 13 -2.65 7.84 14.44
N LYS A 14 -2.73 8.47 13.27
CA LYS A 14 -1.95 8.14 12.09
C LYS A 14 -0.44 8.23 12.37
N SER A 15 -0.01 9.25 13.10
CA SER A 15 1.43 9.45 13.37
C SER A 15 2.00 8.31 14.22
N ALA A 16 1.25 7.84 15.22
CA ALA A 16 1.62 6.69 16.03
C ALA A 16 1.62 5.39 15.21
N ASN A 17 0.66 5.23 14.27
CA ASN A 17 0.62 4.07 13.38
C ASN A 17 1.83 4.04 12.42
N VAL A 18 2.19 5.17 11.83
CA VAL A 18 3.36 5.32 10.95
C VAL A 18 4.65 5.02 11.73
N ALA A 19 4.81 5.60 12.93
CA ALA A 19 5.99 5.33 13.78
C ALA A 19 6.13 3.85 14.12
N ARG A 20 5.01 3.17 14.41
CA ARG A 20 4.99 1.71 14.65
C ARG A 20 5.39 0.93 13.39
N GLY A 21 4.90 1.36 12.22
CA GLY A 21 5.26 0.75 10.94
C GLY A 21 6.75 0.88 10.63
N LEU A 22 7.35 2.06 10.85
CA LEU A 22 8.78 2.27 10.67
C LEU A 22 9.62 1.38 11.60
N ALA A 23 9.21 1.21 12.85
CA ALA A 23 9.87 0.29 13.78
C ALA A 23 9.71 -1.19 13.37
N ALA A 24 8.54 -1.56 12.84
CA ALA A 24 8.32 -2.90 12.31
C ALA A 24 9.18 -3.18 11.08
N LEU A 25 9.35 -2.20 10.19
CA LEU A 25 10.24 -2.29 9.03
C LEU A 25 11.70 -2.51 9.46
N GLU A 26 12.16 -1.79 10.48
CA GLU A 26 13.50 -1.96 11.05
C GLU A 26 13.68 -3.37 11.63
N THR A 27 12.68 -3.88 12.34
CA THR A 27 12.68 -5.24 12.86
C THR A 27 12.74 -6.28 11.72
N ALA A 28 11.97 -6.07 10.64
CA ALA A 28 11.97 -6.94 9.47
C ALA A 28 13.35 -7.00 8.80
N ALA A 29 13.97 -5.84 8.58
CA ALA A 29 15.31 -5.74 8.01
C ALA A 29 16.36 -6.39 8.92
N GLY A 30 16.30 -6.15 10.25
CA GLY A 30 17.17 -6.77 11.24
C GLY A 30 17.06 -8.31 11.28
N ASN A 31 15.90 -8.85 10.89
CA ASN A 31 15.68 -10.28 10.71
C ASN A 31 16.07 -10.81 9.32
N GLY A 32 16.67 -9.97 8.47
CA GLY A 32 17.17 -10.34 7.15
C GLY A 32 16.09 -10.44 6.07
N ALA A 33 14.96 -9.73 6.23
CA ALA A 33 13.98 -9.61 5.15
C ALA A 33 14.55 -8.74 4.02
N GLU A 34 14.30 -9.14 2.77
CA GLU A 34 14.67 -8.41 1.57
C GLU A 34 13.50 -7.57 1.04
N LEU A 35 12.29 -7.98 1.39
CA LEU A 35 11.01 -7.31 1.08
C LEU A 35 10.15 -7.27 2.33
N ALA A 36 9.56 -6.12 2.62
CA ALA A 36 8.51 -5.95 3.61
C ALA A 36 7.21 -5.49 2.95
N CYS A 37 6.11 -6.17 3.27
CA CYS A 37 4.77 -5.83 2.78
C CYS A 37 3.86 -5.56 3.96
N PHE A 38 3.23 -4.39 3.96
CA PHE A 38 2.23 -3.99 4.94
C PHE A 38 0.82 -4.39 4.49
N ALA A 39 -0.07 -4.54 5.47
CA ALA A 39 -1.49 -4.75 5.18
C ALA A 39 -2.13 -3.49 4.56
N GLU A 40 -3.28 -3.68 3.92
CA GLU A 40 -4.15 -2.59 3.48
C GLU A 40 -4.47 -1.66 4.66
N LEU A 41 -4.41 -0.34 4.42
CA LEU A 41 -4.67 0.70 5.42
C LEU A 41 -3.89 0.50 6.75
N ALA A 42 -2.66 0.01 6.67
CA ALA A 42 -1.87 -0.31 7.87
C ALA A 42 -1.65 0.89 8.79
N PHE A 43 -1.72 2.11 8.26
CA PHE A 43 -1.47 3.36 8.99
C PHE A 43 -2.72 4.14 9.34
N GLU A 44 -3.89 3.64 8.91
CA GLU A 44 -5.19 4.23 9.17
C GLU A 44 -6.08 3.25 9.94
N TRP A 45 -6.96 3.77 10.81
CA TRP A 45 -8.05 2.94 11.28
C TRP A 45 -8.97 2.58 10.11
N PHE A 46 -9.59 1.41 10.12
CA PHE A 46 -10.42 0.95 9.01
C PHE A 46 -11.70 1.80 8.91
N TYR A 47 -11.59 2.99 8.30
CA TYR A 47 -12.69 3.94 8.13
C TYR A 47 -13.79 3.44 7.17
N PRO A 48 -13.54 2.54 6.17
CA PRO A 48 -14.59 2.05 5.27
C PRO A 48 -15.68 1.23 5.95
N GLN A 49 -15.54 0.88 7.23
CA GLN A 49 -16.64 0.32 8.00
C GLN A 49 -17.84 1.29 8.15
N HIS A 50 -17.62 2.58 7.90
CA HIS A 50 -18.64 3.63 7.90
C HIS A 50 -18.83 4.17 6.49
N ARG A 51 -20.02 4.68 6.19
CA ARG A 51 -20.24 5.40 4.93
C ARG A 51 -19.43 6.69 4.90
N ALA A 52 -18.89 7.03 3.72
CA ALA A 52 -18.16 8.27 3.55
C ALA A 52 -19.06 9.50 3.84
N ASP A 53 -18.51 10.45 4.59
CA ASP A 53 -19.12 11.74 4.88
C ASP A 53 -18.41 12.86 4.10
N SER A 54 -18.80 14.11 4.32
CA SER A 54 -18.22 15.26 3.60
C SER A 54 -16.74 15.50 3.90
N GLY A 55 -16.20 14.97 5.00
CA GLY A 55 -14.81 15.13 5.44
C GLY A 55 -13.89 13.99 5.06
N PHE A 56 -14.39 12.97 4.36
CA PHE A 56 -13.60 11.76 4.07
C PHE A 56 -12.29 12.02 3.33
N ARG A 57 -12.25 13.06 2.48
CA ARG A 57 -11.06 13.43 1.71
C ARG A 57 -9.92 13.96 2.56
N ASP A 58 -10.21 14.46 3.76
CA ASP A 58 -9.20 14.99 4.69
C ASP A 58 -8.31 13.88 5.25
N LEU A 59 -8.76 12.62 5.17
CA LEU A 59 -7.97 11.45 5.55
C LEU A 59 -6.91 11.08 4.50
N ALA A 60 -7.13 11.48 3.24
CA ALA A 60 -6.28 11.12 2.12
C ALA A 60 -5.05 12.03 2.02
N GLU A 61 -3.91 11.44 1.71
CA GLU A 61 -2.67 12.17 1.46
C GLU A 61 -2.17 11.96 0.02
N PRO A 62 -1.40 12.91 -0.54
CA PRO A 62 -0.81 12.70 -1.85
C PRO A 62 0.27 11.63 -1.81
N ILE A 63 0.58 11.03 -2.98
CA ILE A 63 1.58 9.96 -3.05
C ILE A 63 3.00 10.41 -2.68
N ASP A 64 3.30 11.69 -2.79
CA ASP A 64 4.52 12.34 -2.34
C ASP A 64 4.40 12.93 -0.92
N GLY A 65 3.40 12.48 -0.17
CA GLY A 65 3.13 12.92 1.19
C GLY A 65 4.11 12.40 2.23
N SER A 66 3.90 12.83 3.46
CA SER A 66 4.83 12.56 4.57
C SER A 66 4.98 11.09 4.91
N THR A 67 3.92 10.28 4.76
CA THR A 67 3.99 8.85 5.03
C THR A 67 4.92 8.16 4.03
N VAL A 68 4.72 8.37 2.72
CA VAL A 68 5.56 7.76 1.69
C VAL A 68 7.01 8.21 1.84
N THR A 69 7.24 9.51 2.04
CA THR A 69 8.59 10.07 2.25
C THR A 69 9.32 9.39 3.42
N ALA A 70 8.64 9.23 4.56
CA ALA A 70 9.25 8.58 5.73
C ALA A 70 9.63 7.11 5.45
N PHE A 71 8.79 6.38 4.70
CA PHE A 71 9.11 5.01 4.30
C PHE A 71 10.20 4.93 3.24
N GLN A 72 10.31 5.89 2.32
CA GLN A 72 11.41 5.99 1.37
C GLN A 72 12.76 6.17 2.08
N GLU A 73 12.84 7.11 3.02
CA GLU A 73 14.04 7.35 3.82
C GLU A 73 14.42 6.10 4.63
N LYS A 74 13.44 5.46 5.26
CA LYS A 74 13.68 4.26 6.08
C LYS A 74 14.08 3.06 5.20
N ALA A 75 13.45 2.85 4.04
CA ALA A 75 13.79 1.79 3.09
C ALA A 75 15.23 1.95 2.60
N GLN A 76 15.63 3.17 2.24
CA GLN A 76 17.01 3.50 1.85
C GLN A 76 18.01 3.21 2.98
N GLN A 77 17.71 3.66 4.20
CA GLN A 77 18.56 3.44 5.36
C GLN A 77 18.81 1.95 5.64
N LEU A 78 17.77 1.13 5.47
CA LEU A 78 17.80 -0.30 5.78
C LEU A 78 18.17 -1.19 4.59
N GLY A 79 18.15 -0.65 3.37
CA GLY A 79 18.41 -1.39 2.14
C GLY A 79 17.35 -2.46 1.85
N ILE A 80 16.07 -2.21 2.17
CA ILE A 80 14.96 -3.15 2.06
C ILE A 80 13.87 -2.64 1.11
N VAL A 81 13.39 -3.50 0.22
CA VAL A 81 12.21 -3.19 -0.61
C VAL A 81 10.97 -3.14 0.28
N THR A 82 10.14 -2.13 0.07
CA THR A 82 8.98 -1.89 0.93
C THR A 82 7.72 -1.64 0.10
N VAL A 83 6.65 -2.37 0.41
CA VAL A 83 5.31 -2.13 -0.11
C VAL A 83 4.44 -1.68 1.05
N ILE A 84 3.94 -0.47 0.97
CA ILE A 84 2.97 0.07 1.92
C ILE A 84 1.61 0.24 1.25
N ASN A 85 0.58 0.56 2.04
CA ASN A 85 -0.73 0.91 1.51
C ASN A 85 -1.27 2.13 2.24
N LEU A 86 -1.92 3.02 1.51
CA LEU A 86 -2.47 4.27 2.02
C LEU A 86 -3.70 4.72 1.24
N TYR A 87 -4.44 5.65 1.83
CA TYR A 87 -5.51 6.39 1.18
C TYR A 87 -4.89 7.56 0.41
N GLU A 88 -4.80 7.42 -0.92
CA GLU A 88 -4.19 8.41 -1.81
C GLU A 88 -5.19 9.48 -2.23
N ARG A 89 -4.73 10.73 -2.31
CA ARG A 89 -5.41 11.83 -2.98
C ARG A 89 -4.61 12.26 -4.21
N ASP A 90 -5.26 12.25 -5.37
CA ASP A 90 -4.73 12.71 -6.64
C ASP A 90 -5.76 13.65 -7.31
N GLY A 91 -5.54 14.94 -7.18
CA GLY A 91 -6.49 15.98 -7.60
C GLY A 91 -7.85 15.81 -6.93
N GLU A 92 -8.89 15.64 -7.76
CA GLU A 92 -10.26 15.44 -7.30
C GLU A 92 -10.60 13.97 -6.96
N HIS A 93 -9.68 13.04 -7.21
CA HIS A 93 -9.88 11.62 -6.99
C HIS A 93 -9.16 11.13 -5.75
N THR A 94 -9.70 10.07 -5.18
CA THR A 94 -9.09 9.36 -4.05
C THR A 94 -9.05 7.87 -4.36
N TYR A 95 -7.97 7.20 -3.95
CA TYR A 95 -7.71 5.80 -4.28
C TYR A 95 -7.22 5.04 -3.06
N ASP A 96 -7.51 3.75 -3.04
CA ASP A 96 -6.73 2.80 -2.25
C ASP A 96 -5.47 2.43 -3.03
N SER A 97 -4.31 2.75 -2.47
CA SER A 97 -3.06 2.76 -3.22
C SER A 97 -1.92 2.11 -2.48
N SER A 98 -1.15 1.31 -3.21
CA SER A 98 0.07 0.68 -2.69
C SER A 98 1.31 1.18 -3.44
N PRO A 99 2.05 2.14 -2.85
CA PRO A 99 3.39 2.50 -3.31
C PRO A 99 4.37 1.34 -3.18
N VAL A 100 5.21 1.17 -4.21
CA VAL A 100 6.35 0.24 -4.19
C VAL A 100 7.63 1.03 -4.14
N ILE A 101 8.38 0.87 -3.06
CA ILE A 101 9.63 1.58 -2.75
C ILE A 101 10.77 0.59 -2.85
N ASP A 102 11.78 0.89 -3.67
CA ASP A 102 12.96 0.04 -3.79
C ASP A 102 13.93 0.22 -2.60
N ALA A 103 14.87 -0.68 -2.48
CA ALA A 103 15.87 -0.72 -1.41
C ALA A 103 16.80 0.51 -1.35
N ASP A 104 16.85 1.32 -2.40
CA ASP A 104 17.57 2.59 -2.43
C ASP A 104 16.70 3.79 -2.04
N GLY A 105 15.42 3.55 -1.66
CA GLY A 105 14.45 4.56 -1.30
C GLY A 105 13.68 5.16 -2.48
N SER A 106 13.98 4.74 -3.72
CA SER A 106 13.25 5.24 -4.88
C SER A 106 11.81 4.72 -4.90
N LEU A 107 10.85 5.61 -5.13
CA LEU A 107 9.46 5.25 -5.41
C LEU A 107 9.38 4.77 -6.87
N LEU A 108 9.18 3.47 -7.07
CA LEU A 108 9.10 2.87 -8.42
C LEU A 108 7.75 3.14 -9.08
N GLY A 109 6.72 3.36 -8.28
CA GLY A 109 5.37 3.66 -8.72
C GLY A 109 4.33 3.21 -7.71
N VAL A 110 3.08 3.19 -8.15
CA VAL A 110 1.92 2.88 -7.30
C VAL A 110 0.98 1.93 -8.01
N THR A 111 0.44 0.95 -7.26
CA THR A 111 -0.74 0.19 -7.66
C THR A 111 -1.96 0.84 -7.02
N ARG A 112 -3.04 1.02 -7.77
CA ARG A 112 -4.34 1.50 -7.30
C ARG A 112 -5.36 0.39 -7.41
N MET A 113 -6.12 0.12 -6.35
CA MET A 113 -7.17 -0.91 -6.33
C MET A 113 -8.22 -0.63 -7.41
N ILE A 114 -8.50 -1.63 -8.26
CA ILE A 114 -9.43 -1.49 -9.40
C ILE A 114 -10.84 -1.91 -8.99
N HIS A 115 -10.97 -3.01 -8.25
CA HIS A 115 -12.25 -3.59 -7.90
C HIS A 115 -12.65 -3.15 -6.49
N ILE A 116 -13.55 -2.18 -6.41
CA ILE A 116 -13.96 -1.55 -5.15
C ILE A 116 -15.20 -2.24 -4.60
N THR A 117 -15.14 -2.67 -3.33
CA THR A 117 -16.26 -3.38 -2.69
C THR A 117 -17.35 -2.44 -2.15
N GLU A 118 -18.57 -2.97 -2.05
CA GLU A 118 -19.67 -2.32 -1.33
C GLU A 118 -20.47 -3.40 -0.59
N TYR A 119 -20.13 -3.61 0.68
CA TYR A 119 -20.82 -4.53 1.57
C TYR A 119 -21.11 -3.82 2.92
N PRO A 120 -22.01 -4.37 3.76
CA PRO A 120 -22.12 -3.89 5.13
C PRO A 120 -20.76 -3.91 5.83
N CYS A 121 -20.37 -2.77 6.40
CA CYS A 121 -19.05 -2.52 7.01
C CYS A 121 -17.84 -2.50 6.05
N PHE A 122 -18.10 -2.46 4.73
CA PHE A 122 -17.09 -2.26 3.68
C PHE A 122 -17.67 -1.31 2.62
N HIS A 123 -17.82 -0.03 2.98
CA HIS A 123 -18.44 1.01 2.15
C HIS A 123 -17.40 1.73 1.30
N GLU A 124 -16.57 0.96 0.60
CA GLU A 124 -15.39 1.47 -0.09
C GLU A 124 -15.72 2.32 -1.32
N GLN A 125 -16.84 2.05 -2.00
CA GLN A 125 -17.24 2.84 -3.18
C GLN A 125 -17.54 4.32 -2.85
N GLY A 126 -17.80 4.63 -1.59
CA GLY A 126 -17.94 6.01 -1.14
C GLY A 126 -16.61 6.75 -0.97
N TYR A 127 -15.51 6.02 -0.86
CA TYR A 127 -14.16 6.55 -0.62
C TYR A 127 -13.28 6.54 -1.85
N TYR A 128 -13.30 5.44 -2.64
CA TYR A 128 -12.31 5.20 -3.65
C TYR A 128 -12.86 5.30 -5.07
N THR A 129 -12.06 5.91 -5.93
CA THR A 129 -12.19 5.82 -7.38
C THR A 129 -11.52 4.54 -7.85
N PRO A 130 -12.10 3.77 -8.79
CA PRO A 130 -11.42 2.63 -9.40
C PRO A 130 -10.06 3.01 -9.98
N GLY A 131 -9.05 2.19 -9.72
CA GLY A 131 -7.67 2.43 -10.13
C GLY A 131 -7.48 2.52 -11.64
N ASP A 132 -6.60 3.39 -12.07
CA ASP A 132 -6.32 3.75 -13.47
C ASP A 132 -4.94 3.28 -13.95
N LYS A 133 -4.18 2.57 -13.11
CA LYS A 133 -2.80 2.14 -13.41
C LYS A 133 -2.73 0.71 -14.00
N GLY A 134 -3.86 0.01 -14.12
CA GLY A 134 -3.89 -1.38 -14.55
C GLY A 134 -3.21 -2.31 -13.52
N ALA A 135 -2.51 -3.33 -14.00
CA ALA A 135 -1.77 -4.28 -13.18
C ALA A 135 -0.25 -4.11 -13.36
N PRO A 136 0.36 -3.07 -12.77
CA PRO A 136 1.78 -2.80 -12.95
C PRO A 136 2.64 -3.84 -12.23
N VAL A 137 3.79 -4.17 -12.83
CA VAL A 137 4.84 -4.99 -12.23
C VAL A 137 6.11 -4.15 -12.11
N PHE A 138 6.64 -4.07 -10.91
CA PHE A 138 7.80 -3.24 -10.56
C PHE A 138 9.05 -4.11 -10.48
N ARG A 139 10.11 -3.68 -11.15
CA ARG A 139 11.44 -4.32 -11.02
C ARG A 139 12.14 -3.74 -9.80
N THR A 140 12.24 -4.53 -8.75
CA THR A 140 12.87 -4.15 -7.50
C THR A 140 14.18 -4.92 -7.29
N ARG A 141 14.98 -4.49 -6.33
CA ARG A 141 16.17 -5.23 -5.89
C ARG A 141 15.83 -6.64 -5.37
N ALA A 142 14.64 -6.84 -4.83
CA ALA A 142 14.17 -8.14 -4.33
C ALA A 142 13.54 -9.03 -5.43
N GLY A 143 13.36 -8.50 -6.65
CA GLY A 143 12.72 -9.19 -7.76
C GLY A 143 11.59 -8.39 -8.39
N ASN A 144 10.82 -9.00 -9.28
CA ASN A 144 9.66 -8.37 -9.89
C ASN A 144 8.45 -8.49 -8.96
N ILE A 145 7.88 -7.38 -8.55
CA ILE A 145 6.77 -7.32 -7.60
C ILE A 145 5.52 -6.80 -8.31
N GLY A 146 4.43 -7.55 -8.22
CA GLY A 146 3.08 -7.11 -8.52
C GLY A 146 2.27 -7.05 -7.23
N VAL A 147 1.39 -6.06 -7.12
CA VAL A 147 0.55 -5.86 -5.93
C VAL A 147 -0.91 -6.06 -6.31
N SER A 148 -1.60 -6.90 -5.54
CA SER A 148 -3.04 -7.09 -5.61
C SER A 148 -3.64 -6.58 -4.30
N ILE A 149 -4.47 -5.54 -4.38
CA ILE A 149 -5.03 -4.92 -3.19
C ILE A 149 -6.40 -5.54 -2.89
N CYS A 150 -6.55 -6.06 -1.68
CA CYS A 150 -7.82 -6.48 -1.08
C CYS A 150 -8.70 -7.29 -2.04
N TYR A 151 -9.76 -6.68 -2.57
CA TYR A 151 -10.77 -7.34 -3.40
C TYR A 151 -10.24 -7.73 -4.79
N ASP A 152 -9.21 -7.06 -5.31
CA ASP A 152 -8.58 -7.40 -6.60
C ASP A 152 -8.14 -8.87 -6.67
N ARG A 153 -7.75 -9.48 -5.52
CA ARG A 153 -7.33 -10.90 -5.47
C ARG A 153 -8.40 -11.90 -5.89
N HIS A 154 -9.66 -11.48 -5.88
CA HIS A 154 -10.78 -12.33 -6.28
C HIS A 154 -11.02 -12.36 -7.80
N PHE A 155 -10.30 -11.55 -8.55
CA PHE A 155 -10.42 -11.43 -10.00
C PHE A 155 -9.24 -12.14 -10.69
N PRO A 156 -9.47 -13.34 -11.27
CA PRO A 156 -8.38 -14.08 -11.93
C PRO A 156 -7.71 -13.31 -13.06
N GLU A 157 -8.44 -12.42 -13.73
CA GLU A 157 -7.95 -11.56 -14.80
C GLU A 157 -6.86 -10.63 -14.30
N TYR A 158 -7.02 -10.06 -13.10
CA TYR A 158 -6.03 -9.17 -12.49
C TYR A 158 -4.77 -9.96 -12.13
N MET A 159 -4.92 -11.11 -11.47
CA MET A 159 -3.80 -11.99 -11.13
C MET A 159 -3.07 -12.49 -12.38
N ARG A 160 -3.81 -12.83 -13.43
CA ARG A 160 -3.25 -13.22 -14.73
C ARG A 160 -2.47 -12.07 -15.38
N ALA A 161 -2.95 -10.84 -15.29
CA ALA A 161 -2.25 -9.67 -15.83
C ALA A 161 -0.92 -9.44 -15.11
N LEU A 162 -0.86 -9.58 -13.78
CA LEU A 162 0.38 -9.54 -13.00
C LEU A 162 1.36 -10.65 -13.42
N GLU A 163 0.88 -11.90 -13.60
CA GLU A 163 1.69 -13.02 -14.05
C GLU A 163 2.27 -12.78 -15.47
N ILE A 164 1.47 -12.26 -16.40
CA ILE A 164 1.92 -11.88 -17.75
C ILE A 164 3.00 -10.80 -17.67
N GLY A 165 2.87 -9.85 -16.73
CA GLY A 165 3.88 -8.85 -16.39
C GLY A 165 5.14 -9.43 -15.73
N ARG A 166 5.16 -10.75 -15.44
CA ARG A 166 6.25 -11.48 -14.77
C ARG A 166 6.48 -11.06 -13.33
N ALA A 167 5.41 -10.73 -12.62
CA ALA A 167 5.48 -10.59 -11.17
C ALA A 167 5.84 -11.93 -10.52
N HIS A 168 6.67 -11.87 -9.49
CA HIS A 168 6.77 -12.97 -8.53
C HIS A 168 5.63 -12.78 -7.52
N VAL A 169 4.73 -13.74 -7.48
CA VAL A 169 3.55 -13.73 -6.62
C VAL A 169 3.81 -14.65 -5.43
#